data_3c7375a3878f8fba9b7e6e7bfe5f841f
#
_entry.id   3c7375a3878f8fba9b7e6e7bfe5f841f
#
_cell.length_a   1.000
_cell.length_b   1.000
_cell.length_c   1.000
_cell.angle_alpha   90.00
_cell.angle_beta   90.00
_cell.angle_gamma   90.00
#
_symmetry.space_group_name_H-M   'P 1'
#
loop_
_entity.id
_entity.type
_entity.pdbx_description
1 polymer ?
#
loop_
_entity_poly.entity_id
_entity_poly.type
_entity_poly.pdbx_seq_one_letter_code
_entity_poly.pdbx_strand_id
1 'polypeptide(L)'
;GGKTNLQPYGQKHDEVIYSVSRAFLNRSLMNHIEKSDDVKIHFSFDLEKIDLNKSQLIFKNAQKKQFKQVMGSDGSSSCIRDFINLETDINFKKKPLGHGYKELTIPPSKSGGFRMKSNALHIWPRGEFMLIALPNTDCSFTCTLFMPMDGATSFSNITSADEVNDLFHKYFQDIILLNPHFIDEYQQNKVSPLYTVYCDKYHYQDRLVIFGDSAHAIVPFFGQGMNASFQDCTVLDSLIRRFDGDWAKVFPKFSEIHVQNGHAIANMALENYIEMRDSVNNDYFKKRRRLEFQLENEFRGRFIPRYSMVSFHTIPYHEVFHRGSIQLKLVNDYLSGSITK
;
A
#
# COMPACT_ATOMS: atom_id res chain seq x y z
N GLY A 1 -29.44 -8.74 -5.74
CA GLY A 1 -29.28 -7.37 -5.28
C GLY A 1 -28.97 -7.32 -3.79
N GLY A 2 -27.68 -7.20 -3.42
CA GLY A 2 -27.26 -7.05 -2.03
C GLY A 2 -27.62 -5.65 -1.49
N LYS A 3 -27.87 -5.55 -0.19
CA LYS A 3 -28.03 -4.24 0.47
C LYS A 3 -26.67 -3.56 0.56
N THR A 4 -26.57 -2.30 0.09
CA THR A 4 -25.40 -1.46 0.33
C THR A 4 -25.41 -0.95 1.77
N ASN A 5 -24.25 -0.96 2.42
CA ASN A 5 -24.07 -0.42 3.77
C ASN A 5 -22.95 0.63 3.73
N LEU A 6 -23.25 1.86 4.11
CA LEU A 6 -22.28 2.94 4.19
C LEU A 6 -21.57 2.88 5.55
N GLN A 7 -20.24 2.82 5.52
CA GLN A 7 -19.41 2.87 6.71
C GLN A 7 -18.47 4.09 6.64
N PRO A 8 -18.47 4.98 7.62
CA PRO A 8 -17.54 6.10 7.64
C PRO A 8 -16.11 5.63 7.95
N TYR A 9 -15.12 6.29 7.38
CA TYR A 9 -13.72 6.05 7.70
C TYR A 9 -13.36 6.52 9.11
N GLY A 10 -13.81 7.73 9.47
CA GLY A 10 -13.63 8.33 10.77
C GLY A 10 -14.92 9.01 11.25
N GLN A 11 -14.85 9.69 12.38
CA GLN A 11 -16.00 10.37 13.00
C GLN A 11 -16.04 11.86 12.70
N LYS A 12 -14.91 12.47 12.32
CA LYS A 12 -14.82 13.89 12.02
C LYS A 12 -15.03 14.13 10.52
N HIS A 13 -15.47 15.31 10.19
CA HIS A 13 -15.78 15.71 8.81
C HIS A 13 -14.54 15.69 7.89
N ASP A 14 -13.36 15.92 8.44
CA ASP A 14 -12.06 15.94 7.77
C ASP A 14 -11.36 14.57 7.75
N GLU A 15 -11.89 13.58 8.44
CA GLU A 15 -11.37 12.21 8.44
C GLU A 15 -11.83 11.44 7.19
N VAL A 16 -11.29 11.84 6.05
CA VAL A 16 -11.56 11.28 4.72
C VAL A 16 -10.27 10.85 4.04
N ILE A 17 -10.38 9.95 3.07
CA ILE A 17 -9.27 9.57 2.20
C ILE A 17 -9.46 10.18 0.81
N TYR A 18 -8.36 10.50 0.14
CA TYR A 18 -8.35 11.00 -1.22
C TYR A 18 -7.74 9.94 -2.14
N SER A 19 -8.42 9.64 -3.24
CA SER A 19 -7.86 8.81 -4.31
C SER A 19 -7.16 9.70 -5.33
N VAL A 20 -6.06 9.19 -5.87
CA VAL A 20 -5.31 9.87 -6.93
C VAL A 20 -4.85 8.83 -7.97
N SER A 21 -4.95 9.20 -9.23
CA SER A 21 -4.41 8.38 -10.31
C SER A 21 -2.88 8.29 -10.17
N ARG A 22 -2.35 7.05 -10.10
CA ARG A 22 -0.91 6.79 -10.02
C ARG A 22 -0.17 7.43 -11.21
N ALA A 23 -0.70 7.28 -12.42
CA ALA A 23 -0.11 7.85 -13.63
C ALA A 23 -0.09 9.38 -13.60
N PHE A 24 -1.17 10.02 -13.12
CA PHE A 24 -1.24 11.47 -12.98
C PHE A 24 -0.23 11.99 -11.95
N LEU A 25 -0.16 11.37 -10.77
CA LEU A 25 0.78 11.76 -9.71
C LEU A 25 2.23 11.63 -10.20
N ASN A 26 2.58 10.49 -10.80
CA ASN A 26 3.93 10.25 -11.31
C ASN A 26 4.32 11.31 -12.35
N ARG A 27 3.45 11.56 -13.33
CA ARG A 27 3.69 12.59 -14.35
C ARG A 27 3.85 13.99 -13.75
N SER A 28 3.03 14.33 -12.76
CA SER A 28 3.09 15.63 -12.09
C SER A 28 4.41 15.83 -11.34
N LEU A 29 4.89 14.80 -10.65
CA LEU A 29 6.18 14.83 -9.97
C LEU A 29 7.34 14.93 -10.95
N MET A 30 7.32 14.15 -12.03
CA MET A 30 8.37 14.20 -13.07
C MET A 30 8.42 15.59 -13.74
N ASN A 31 7.28 16.14 -14.16
CA ASN A 31 7.20 17.48 -14.74
C ASN A 31 7.65 18.59 -13.78
N HIS A 32 7.50 18.37 -12.46
CA HIS A 32 7.99 19.30 -11.46
C HIS A 32 9.51 19.26 -11.34
N ILE A 33 10.08 18.06 -11.31
CA ILE A 33 11.53 17.85 -11.18
C ILE A 33 12.28 18.32 -12.43
N GLU A 34 11.72 18.11 -13.63
CA GLU A 34 12.33 18.56 -14.91
C GLU A 34 12.53 20.06 -15.01
N LYS A 35 11.88 20.85 -14.17
CA LYS A 35 12.08 22.31 -14.08
C LYS A 35 13.35 22.71 -13.32
N SER A 36 14.01 21.78 -12.66
CA SER A 36 15.25 22.03 -11.94
C SER A 36 16.46 21.69 -12.80
N ASP A 37 17.39 22.61 -12.94
CA ASP A 37 18.64 22.39 -13.66
C ASP A 37 19.59 21.41 -12.92
N ASP A 38 19.37 21.18 -11.63
CA ASP A 38 20.18 20.31 -10.78
C ASP A 38 19.82 18.83 -10.89
N VAL A 39 18.69 18.49 -11.54
CA VAL A 39 18.17 17.13 -11.63
C VAL A 39 18.10 16.68 -13.08
N LYS A 40 18.63 15.49 -13.38
CA LYS A 40 18.53 14.88 -14.71
C LYS A 40 17.80 13.53 -14.61
N ILE A 41 16.72 13.39 -15.37
CA ILE A 41 15.98 12.13 -15.48
C ILE A 41 16.53 11.33 -16.67
N HIS A 42 16.89 10.07 -16.42
CA HIS A 42 17.34 9.14 -17.45
C HIS A 42 16.33 7.99 -17.57
N PHE A 43 15.68 7.85 -18.70
CA PHE A 43 14.78 6.75 -19.00
C PHE A 43 15.53 5.56 -19.60
N SER A 44 14.97 4.37 -19.46
CA SER A 44 15.54 3.11 -19.98
C SER A 44 16.92 2.76 -19.36
N PHE A 45 17.11 3.12 -18.10
CA PHE A 45 18.30 2.82 -17.31
C PHE A 45 17.96 1.80 -16.21
N ASP A 46 17.69 0.56 -16.60
CA ASP A 46 17.46 -0.54 -15.66
C ASP A 46 18.79 -0.92 -15.00
N LEU A 47 18.87 -0.76 -13.69
CA LEU A 47 20.05 -1.16 -12.91
C LEU A 47 20.21 -2.68 -12.92
N GLU A 48 21.40 -3.16 -13.28
CA GLU A 48 21.74 -4.58 -13.31
C GLU A 48 22.71 -4.94 -12.17
N LYS A 49 23.71 -4.08 -11.91
CA LYS A 49 24.78 -4.36 -10.94
C LYS A 49 25.36 -3.10 -10.35
N ILE A 50 25.86 -3.21 -9.12
CA ILE A 50 26.63 -2.18 -8.42
C ILE A 50 28.08 -2.68 -8.25
N ASP A 51 29.05 -1.85 -8.63
CA ASP A 51 30.48 -2.07 -8.38
C ASP A 51 30.95 -1.03 -7.37
N LEU A 52 30.99 -1.40 -6.10
CA LEU A 52 31.40 -0.50 -5.01
C LEU A 52 32.86 -0.10 -5.10
N ASN A 53 33.74 -0.99 -5.55
CA ASN A 53 35.19 -0.73 -5.64
C ASN A 53 35.47 0.39 -6.66
N LYS A 54 34.71 0.39 -7.75
CA LYS A 54 34.81 1.42 -8.80
C LYS A 54 33.81 2.54 -8.63
N SER A 55 32.93 2.48 -7.62
CA SER A 55 31.80 3.43 -7.43
C SER A 55 30.95 3.58 -8.70
N GLN A 56 30.58 2.47 -9.33
CA GLN A 56 29.85 2.44 -10.60
C GLN A 56 28.53 1.70 -10.49
N LEU A 57 27.49 2.29 -11.07
CA LEU A 57 26.24 1.63 -11.43
C LEU A 57 26.38 1.08 -12.86
N ILE A 58 25.99 -0.17 -13.06
CA ILE A 58 26.03 -0.85 -14.34
C ILE A 58 24.57 -1.17 -14.72
N PHE A 59 24.15 -0.73 -15.90
CA PHE A 59 22.78 -0.87 -16.37
C PHE A 59 22.68 -1.94 -17.47
N LYS A 60 21.50 -2.54 -17.65
CA LYS A 60 21.26 -3.58 -18.67
C LYS A 60 21.59 -3.15 -20.09
N ASN A 61 21.52 -1.86 -20.38
CA ASN A 61 21.95 -1.30 -21.68
C ASN A 61 23.48 -1.13 -21.80
N ALA A 62 24.27 -1.77 -20.93
CA ALA A 62 25.71 -1.72 -20.82
C ALA A 62 26.30 -0.33 -20.47
N GLN A 63 25.48 0.66 -20.18
CA GLN A 63 25.97 1.96 -19.72
C GLN A 63 26.43 1.88 -18.26
N LYS A 64 27.39 2.76 -17.93
CA LYS A 64 27.95 2.86 -16.58
C LYS A 64 27.87 4.30 -16.11
N LYS A 65 27.51 4.49 -14.85
CA LYS A 65 27.47 5.82 -14.19
C LYS A 65 28.25 5.78 -12.89
N GLN A 66 29.09 6.77 -12.67
CA GLN A 66 29.78 6.98 -11.39
C GLN A 66 28.79 7.52 -10.35
N PHE A 67 28.98 7.11 -9.10
CA PHE A 67 28.19 7.61 -7.99
C PHE A 67 29.07 7.91 -6.77
N LYS A 68 28.58 8.80 -5.92
CA LYS A 68 29.06 8.98 -4.55
C LYS A 68 28.14 8.26 -3.57
N GLN A 69 26.86 8.57 -3.60
CA GLN A 69 25.78 7.93 -2.87
C GLN A 69 24.71 7.44 -3.84
N VAL A 70 23.99 6.37 -3.45
CA VAL A 70 22.85 5.86 -4.17
C VAL A 70 21.65 5.79 -3.21
N MET A 71 20.55 6.37 -3.65
CA MET A 71 19.26 6.28 -2.98
C MET A 71 18.33 5.40 -3.81
N GLY A 72 18.04 4.19 -3.32
CA GLY A 72 17.25 3.19 -4.01
C GLY A 72 15.76 3.28 -3.71
N SER A 73 14.97 3.57 -4.75
CA SER A 73 13.50 3.51 -4.71
C SER A 73 12.97 2.67 -5.88
N ASP A 74 13.67 1.58 -6.18
CA ASP A 74 13.49 0.70 -7.35
C ASP A 74 12.43 -0.39 -7.13
N GLY A 75 11.58 -0.21 -6.10
CA GLY A 75 10.36 -0.99 -5.89
C GLY A 75 10.57 -2.34 -5.21
N SER A 76 9.50 -3.14 -5.13
CA SER A 76 9.48 -4.41 -4.40
C SER A 76 10.44 -5.48 -4.93
N SER A 77 11.00 -5.31 -6.13
CA SER A 77 12.03 -6.18 -6.74
C SER A 77 13.39 -5.49 -6.80
N SER A 78 13.73 -4.71 -5.80
CA SER A 78 14.90 -3.85 -5.71
C SER A 78 16.21 -4.60 -5.89
N CYS A 79 16.97 -4.22 -6.91
CA CYS A 79 18.35 -4.66 -7.14
C CYS A 79 19.30 -4.10 -6.07
N ILE A 80 19.06 -2.87 -5.61
CA ILE A 80 19.88 -2.22 -4.57
C ILE A 80 19.71 -2.93 -3.22
N ARG A 81 18.48 -3.30 -2.84
CA ARG A 81 18.24 -4.12 -1.66
C ARG A 81 18.94 -5.44 -1.71
N ASP A 82 18.83 -6.16 -2.84
CA ASP A 82 19.43 -7.47 -3.01
C ASP A 82 20.98 -7.37 -2.91
N PHE A 83 21.55 -6.30 -3.44
CA PHE A 83 22.98 -6.01 -3.27
C PHE A 83 23.36 -5.73 -1.80
N ILE A 84 22.62 -4.86 -1.09
CA ILE A 84 22.85 -4.59 0.35
C ILE A 84 22.81 -5.88 1.16
N ASN A 85 21.86 -6.74 0.85
CA ASN A 85 21.67 -8.02 1.53
C ASN A 85 22.88 -8.96 1.35
N LEU A 86 23.40 -9.06 0.13
CA LEU A 86 24.58 -9.87 -0.16
C LEU A 86 25.84 -9.38 0.55
N GLU A 87 26.02 -8.06 0.64
CA GLU A 87 27.21 -7.42 1.24
C GLU A 87 27.16 -7.35 2.77
N THR A 88 25.99 -7.50 3.39
CA THR A 88 25.82 -7.28 4.84
C THR A 88 25.40 -8.50 5.63
N ASP A 89 25.14 -9.62 4.94
CA ASP A 89 24.59 -10.85 5.53
C ASP A 89 23.33 -10.59 6.39
N ILE A 90 22.50 -9.58 5.99
CA ILE A 90 21.31 -9.18 6.70
C ILE A 90 20.09 -9.88 6.10
N ASN A 91 19.22 -10.35 6.97
CA ASN A 91 18.00 -11.02 6.56
C ASN A 91 17.01 -10.04 5.91
N PHE A 92 16.64 -10.36 4.70
CA PHE A 92 15.52 -9.79 4.00
C PHE A 92 14.48 -10.90 3.75
N LYS A 93 13.22 -10.57 3.91
CA LYS A 93 12.12 -11.51 3.66
C LYS A 93 11.12 -10.89 2.71
N LYS A 94 10.96 -11.49 1.53
CA LYS A 94 9.85 -11.20 0.61
C LYS A 94 8.80 -12.29 0.79
N LYS A 95 7.71 -11.95 1.49
CA LYS A 95 6.63 -12.90 1.81
C LYS A 95 5.50 -12.75 0.81
N PRO A 96 5.21 -13.76 -0.02
CA PRO A 96 4.01 -13.75 -0.86
C PRO A 96 2.76 -13.86 0.02
N LEU A 97 1.70 -13.14 -0.35
CA LEU A 97 0.40 -13.27 0.31
C LEU A 97 -0.40 -14.48 -0.20
N GLY A 98 0.03 -15.10 -1.32
CA GLY A 98 -0.76 -16.10 -2.02
C GLY A 98 -1.91 -15.52 -2.83
N HIS A 99 -2.03 -14.20 -2.88
CA HIS A 99 -3.02 -13.45 -3.64
C HIS A 99 -2.34 -12.55 -4.66
N GLY A 100 -3.08 -12.22 -5.70
CA GLY A 100 -2.73 -11.22 -6.68
C GLY A 100 -3.87 -10.24 -6.90
N TYR A 101 -3.66 -9.31 -7.82
CA TYR A 101 -4.71 -8.41 -8.25
C TYR A 101 -4.68 -8.17 -9.76
N LYS A 102 -5.85 -7.84 -10.30
CA LYS A 102 -6.03 -7.26 -11.64
C LYS A 102 -6.78 -5.94 -11.53
N GLU A 103 -6.38 -4.97 -12.32
CA GLU A 103 -7.10 -3.71 -12.47
C GLU A 103 -8.13 -3.83 -13.59
N LEU A 104 -9.33 -3.29 -13.34
CA LEU A 104 -10.44 -3.15 -14.28
C LEU A 104 -10.94 -1.72 -14.21
N THR A 105 -11.74 -1.28 -15.19
CA THR A 105 -12.22 0.10 -15.24
C THR A 105 -13.73 0.16 -15.37
N ILE A 106 -14.39 0.92 -14.50
CA ILE A 106 -15.76 1.37 -14.76
C ILE A 106 -15.67 2.71 -15.48
N PRO A 107 -16.04 2.79 -16.76
CA PRO A 107 -15.96 4.04 -17.52
C PRO A 107 -17.02 5.05 -17.04
N PRO A 108 -16.87 6.34 -17.37
CA PRO A 108 -17.91 7.34 -17.15
C PRO A 108 -19.23 6.94 -17.80
N SER A 109 -20.32 7.50 -17.34
CA SER A 109 -21.63 7.34 -18.00
C SER A 109 -21.61 7.97 -19.38
N LYS A 110 -22.58 7.62 -20.23
CA LYS A 110 -22.72 8.23 -21.57
C LYS A 110 -22.88 9.75 -21.55
N SER A 111 -23.37 10.30 -20.42
CA SER A 111 -23.47 11.75 -20.18
C SER A 111 -22.21 12.37 -19.56
N GLY A 112 -21.14 11.61 -19.37
CA GLY A 112 -19.87 12.08 -18.80
C GLY A 112 -19.79 12.11 -17.27
N GLY A 113 -20.84 11.64 -16.56
CA GLY A 113 -20.86 11.61 -15.10
C GLY A 113 -20.44 10.27 -14.50
N PHE A 114 -20.31 10.23 -13.16
CA PHE A 114 -20.05 8.99 -12.43
C PHE A 114 -21.20 7.99 -12.53
N ARG A 115 -20.90 6.70 -12.63
CA ARG A 115 -21.89 5.61 -12.62
C ARG A 115 -22.25 5.12 -11.23
N MET A 116 -21.44 5.45 -10.23
CA MET A 116 -21.65 5.13 -8.82
C MET A 116 -21.37 6.38 -7.98
N LYS A 117 -21.60 6.28 -6.68
CA LYS A 117 -21.33 7.35 -5.73
C LYS A 117 -19.82 7.73 -5.75
N SER A 118 -19.50 8.98 -6.10
CA SER A 118 -18.12 9.44 -6.30
C SER A 118 -17.34 9.75 -5.01
N ASN A 119 -18.03 9.87 -3.88
CA ASN A 119 -17.41 10.16 -2.58
C ASN A 119 -17.40 8.92 -1.66
N ALA A 120 -17.11 7.75 -2.23
CA ALA A 120 -17.02 6.51 -1.50
C ALA A 120 -15.99 5.55 -2.16
N LEU A 121 -15.29 4.79 -1.33
CA LEU A 121 -14.68 3.55 -1.75
C LEU A 121 -15.77 2.48 -1.79
N HIS A 122 -15.95 1.85 -2.94
CA HIS A 122 -16.88 0.74 -3.10
C HIS A 122 -16.14 -0.57 -2.87
N ILE A 123 -16.73 -1.48 -2.08
CA ILE A 123 -16.14 -2.78 -1.74
C ILE A 123 -17.18 -3.87 -1.93
N TRP A 124 -16.82 -4.93 -2.67
CA TRP A 124 -17.58 -6.17 -2.84
C TRP A 124 -16.81 -7.32 -2.18
N PRO A 125 -16.97 -7.55 -0.86
CA PRO A 125 -16.32 -8.67 -0.19
C PRO A 125 -16.99 -10.00 -0.57
N ARG A 126 -16.17 -11.04 -0.84
CA ARG A 126 -16.63 -12.38 -1.26
C ARG A 126 -15.85 -13.50 -0.55
N GLY A 127 -15.53 -13.31 0.73
CA GLY A 127 -14.74 -14.26 1.49
C GLY A 127 -13.27 -14.21 1.07
N GLU A 128 -12.78 -15.21 0.36
CA GLU A 128 -11.36 -15.29 -0.03
C GLU A 128 -10.93 -14.30 -1.11
N PHE A 129 -11.86 -13.60 -1.74
CA PHE A 129 -11.56 -12.58 -2.75
C PHE A 129 -12.49 -11.37 -2.61
N MET A 130 -12.12 -10.26 -3.21
CA MET A 130 -12.92 -9.04 -3.21
C MET A 130 -12.62 -8.16 -4.42
N LEU A 131 -13.59 -7.32 -4.77
CA LEU A 131 -13.42 -6.24 -5.71
C LEU A 131 -13.60 -4.91 -4.98
N ILE A 132 -12.75 -3.94 -5.28
CA ILE A 132 -12.91 -2.57 -4.81
C ILE A 132 -12.97 -1.62 -6.01
N ALA A 133 -13.59 -0.43 -5.83
CA ALA A 133 -13.58 0.61 -6.84
C ALA A 133 -13.39 1.98 -6.21
N LEU A 134 -12.47 2.75 -6.78
CA LEU A 134 -12.12 4.11 -6.38
C LEU A 134 -12.39 5.09 -7.51
N PRO A 135 -13.01 6.26 -7.23
CA PRO A 135 -13.31 7.27 -8.23
C PRO A 135 -12.04 7.97 -8.74
N ASN A 136 -12.04 8.32 -10.01
CA ASN A 136 -11.03 9.13 -10.68
C ASN A 136 -11.59 10.51 -11.06
N THR A 137 -10.72 11.46 -11.35
CA THR A 137 -11.11 12.83 -11.71
C THR A 137 -11.83 12.95 -13.08
N ASP A 138 -11.67 11.95 -13.93
CA ASP A 138 -12.36 11.83 -15.23
C ASP A 138 -13.74 11.16 -15.15
N CYS A 139 -14.28 11.01 -13.94
CA CYS A 139 -15.54 10.32 -13.66
C CYS A 139 -15.54 8.81 -13.92
N SER A 140 -14.40 8.20 -14.19
CA SER A 140 -14.24 6.75 -14.17
C SER A 140 -13.99 6.23 -12.75
N PHE A 141 -13.98 4.88 -12.59
CA PHE A 141 -13.49 4.23 -11.38
C PHE A 141 -12.40 3.23 -11.73
N THR A 142 -11.29 3.27 -11.00
CA THR A 142 -10.33 2.17 -11.02
C THR A 142 -10.87 1.06 -10.11
N CYS A 143 -11.12 -0.10 -10.69
CA CYS A 143 -11.55 -1.30 -10.00
C CYS A 143 -10.35 -2.23 -9.80
N THR A 144 -10.21 -2.80 -8.62
CA THR A 144 -9.16 -3.77 -8.34
C THR A 144 -9.79 -5.06 -7.83
N LEU A 145 -9.64 -6.14 -8.61
CA LEU A 145 -10.03 -7.48 -8.21
C LEU A 145 -8.85 -8.14 -7.50
N PHE A 146 -8.99 -8.44 -6.21
CA PHE A 146 -8.07 -9.23 -5.42
C PHE A 146 -8.57 -10.65 -5.32
N MET A 147 -7.74 -11.64 -5.69
CA MET A 147 -8.12 -13.05 -5.70
C MET A 147 -6.90 -13.94 -5.41
N PRO A 148 -7.10 -15.16 -4.87
CA PRO A 148 -6.02 -16.16 -4.74
C PRO A 148 -5.29 -16.39 -6.05
N MET A 149 -3.97 -16.63 -5.97
CA MET A 149 -3.19 -17.02 -7.14
C MET A 149 -3.53 -18.42 -7.58
N ASP A 150 -3.75 -19.35 -6.63
CA ASP A 150 -4.02 -20.76 -6.84
C ASP A 150 -5.27 -21.20 -6.07
N GLY A 151 -5.93 -22.25 -6.51
CA GLY A 151 -7.14 -22.82 -5.90
C GLY A 151 -8.36 -22.79 -6.81
N ALA A 152 -9.52 -23.20 -6.32
CA ALA A 152 -10.73 -23.35 -7.13
C ALA A 152 -11.24 -22.03 -7.73
N THR A 153 -11.25 -20.95 -6.96
CA THR A 153 -11.56 -19.59 -7.42
C THR A 153 -10.28 -18.76 -7.36
N SER A 154 -9.49 -18.79 -8.43
CA SER A 154 -8.16 -18.20 -8.46
C SER A 154 -7.79 -17.69 -9.86
N PHE A 155 -6.72 -16.90 -9.94
CA PHE A 155 -6.21 -16.43 -11.23
C PHE A 155 -5.62 -17.53 -12.08
N SER A 156 -5.16 -18.65 -11.50
CA SER A 156 -4.68 -19.81 -12.25
C SER A 156 -5.81 -20.63 -12.91
N ASN A 157 -7.00 -20.61 -12.31
CA ASN A 157 -8.14 -21.40 -12.79
C ASN A 157 -9.16 -20.59 -13.59
N ILE A 158 -9.25 -19.27 -13.39
CA ILE A 158 -10.17 -18.39 -14.11
C ILE A 158 -9.39 -17.70 -15.23
N THR A 159 -9.33 -18.32 -16.41
CA THR A 159 -8.47 -17.86 -17.52
C THR A 159 -9.22 -17.63 -18.83
N SER A 160 -10.27 -18.40 -19.10
CA SER A 160 -11.10 -18.25 -20.32
C SER A 160 -12.17 -17.17 -20.15
N ALA A 161 -12.67 -16.65 -21.26
CA ALA A 161 -13.76 -15.67 -21.28
C ALA A 161 -15.03 -16.19 -20.58
N ASP A 162 -15.37 -17.48 -20.78
CA ASP A 162 -16.54 -18.09 -20.17
C ASP A 162 -16.39 -18.20 -18.66
N GLU A 163 -15.23 -18.64 -18.15
CA GLU A 163 -14.96 -18.71 -16.71
C GLU A 163 -15.00 -17.32 -16.03
N VAL A 164 -14.48 -16.30 -16.70
CA VAL A 164 -14.56 -14.90 -16.23
C VAL A 164 -16.02 -14.44 -16.21
N ASN A 165 -16.77 -14.71 -17.26
CA ASN A 165 -18.19 -14.38 -17.35
C ASN A 165 -18.98 -15.04 -16.22
N ASP A 166 -18.75 -16.33 -15.96
CA ASP A 166 -19.41 -17.07 -14.88
C ASP A 166 -19.04 -16.53 -13.50
N LEU A 167 -17.77 -16.21 -13.27
CA LEU A 167 -17.31 -15.57 -12.02
C LEU A 167 -18.07 -14.27 -11.76
N PHE A 168 -18.16 -13.39 -12.78
CA PHE A 168 -18.81 -12.09 -12.62
C PHE A 168 -20.32 -12.22 -12.49
N HIS A 169 -20.97 -13.10 -13.24
CA HIS A 169 -22.40 -13.36 -13.09
C HIS A 169 -22.75 -13.93 -11.71
N LYS A 170 -21.89 -14.77 -11.16
CA LYS A 170 -22.10 -15.37 -9.84
C LYS A 170 -21.88 -14.39 -8.69
N TYR A 171 -20.85 -13.54 -8.79
CA TYR A 171 -20.39 -12.76 -7.64
C TYR A 171 -20.47 -11.23 -7.80
N PHE A 172 -20.52 -10.71 -9.03
CA PHE A 172 -20.39 -9.28 -9.34
C PHE A 172 -21.37 -8.81 -10.42
N GLN A 173 -22.62 -9.28 -10.38
CA GLN A 173 -23.63 -8.95 -11.41
C GLN A 173 -23.82 -7.46 -11.68
N ASP A 174 -23.72 -6.63 -10.65
CA ASP A 174 -23.80 -5.18 -10.76
C ASP A 174 -22.62 -4.56 -11.53
N ILE A 175 -21.45 -5.17 -11.47
CA ILE A 175 -20.27 -4.73 -12.23
C ILE A 175 -20.43 -4.95 -13.73
N ILE A 176 -21.08 -6.02 -14.14
CA ILE A 176 -21.33 -6.32 -15.56
C ILE A 176 -22.07 -5.16 -16.23
N LEU A 177 -23.05 -4.57 -15.54
CA LEU A 177 -23.81 -3.43 -16.03
C LEU A 177 -22.99 -2.13 -16.05
N LEU A 178 -22.00 -2.03 -15.19
CA LEU A 178 -21.15 -0.84 -15.02
C LEU A 178 -19.92 -0.87 -15.94
N ASN A 179 -19.36 -2.05 -16.20
CA ASN A 179 -18.23 -2.25 -17.10
C ASN A 179 -18.57 -3.28 -18.19
N PRO A 180 -18.98 -2.86 -19.40
CA PRO A 180 -19.30 -3.79 -20.50
C PRO A 180 -18.06 -4.50 -21.08
N HIS A 181 -16.85 -4.07 -20.73
CA HIS A 181 -15.58 -4.60 -21.25
C HIS A 181 -14.80 -5.42 -20.20
N PHE A 182 -15.44 -5.82 -19.09
CA PHE A 182 -14.75 -6.48 -17.98
C PHE A 182 -14.02 -7.78 -18.36
N ILE A 183 -14.54 -8.53 -19.34
CA ILE A 183 -13.91 -9.77 -19.84
C ILE A 183 -12.60 -9.43 -20.56
N ASP A 184 -12.65 -8.51 -21.51
CA ASP A 184 -11.50 -8.11 -22.31
C ASP A 184 -10.39 -7.53 -21.41
N GLU A 185 -10.76 -6.65 -20.48
CA GLU A 185 -9.84 -6.09 -19.51
C GLU A 185 -9.22 -7.15 -18.60
N TYR A 186 -10.04 -8.11 -18.12
CA TYR A 186 -9.53 -9.20 -17.31
C TYR A 186 -8.51 -10.06 -18.06
N GLN A 187 -8.73 -10.33 -19.34
CA GLN A 187 -7.81 -11.13 -20.16
C GLN A 187 -6.54 -10.37 -20.54
N GLN A 188 -6.64 -9.07 -20.85
CA GLN A 188 -5.51 -8.24 -21.28
C GLN A 188 -4.61 -7.83 -20.12
N ASN A 189 -5.19 -7.53 -18.96
CA ASN A 189 -4.44 -7.04 -17.82
C ASN A 189 -3.71 -8.19 -17.10
N LYS A 190 -2.41 -7.98 -16.86
CA LYS A 190 -1.57 -8.97 -16.17
C LYS A 190 -1.95 -9.05 -14.69
N VAL A 191 -1.88 -10.25 -14.15
CA VAL A 191 -1.95 -10.46 -12.70
C VAL A 191 -0.68 -9.92 -12.05
N SER A 192 -0.85 -9.08 -11.04
CA SER A 192 0.25 -8.62 -10.19
C SER A 192 0.17 -9.33 -8.84
N PRO A 193 1.16 -10.17 -8.49
CA PRO A 193 1.18 -10.86 -7.21
C PRO A 193 1.45 -9.88 -6.07
N LEU A 194 0.85 -10.15 -4.91
CA LEU A 194 1.02 -9.34 -3.70
C LEU A 194 2.12 -9.91 -2.82
N TYR A 195 3.03 -9.02 -2.41
CA TYR A 195 4.14 -9.34 -1.52
C TYR A 195 4.24 -8.32 -0.39
N THR A 196 4.77 -8.79 0.73
CA THR A 196 5.24 -7.92 1.81
C THR A 196 6.75 -8.07 1.93
N VAL A 197 7.46 -6.96 2.01
CA VAL A 197 8.90 -6.91 2.15
C VAL A 197 9.26 -6.50 3.58
N TYR A 198 10.12 -7.28 4.21
CA TYR A 198 10.73 -6.99 5.52
C TYR A 198 12.24 -6.95 5.34
N CYS A 199 12.85 -5.81 5.67
CA CYS A 199 14.28 -5.64 5.71
C CYS A 199 14.71 -5.20 7.10
N ASP A 200 15.76 -5.79 7.64
CA ASP A 200 16.26 -5.46 8.97
C ASP A 200 17.28 -4.31 8.93
N LYS A 201 17.65 -3.86 7.72
CA LYS A 201 18.53 -2.72 7.50
C LYS A 201 18.29 -2.08 6.14
N TYR A 202 18.28 -0.75 6.09
CA TYR A 202 17.98 0.01 4.89
C TYR A 202 19.20 0.68 4.25
N HIS A 203 20.41 0.44 4.76
CA HIS A 203 21.61 1.10 4.25
C HIS A 203 22.84 0.18 4.20
N TYR A 204 23.79 0.55 3.38
CA TYR A 204 25.14 0.00 3.36
C TYR A 204 26.15 1.15 3.49
N GLN A 205 26.82 1.21 4.65
CA GLN A 205 27.76 2.26 5.01
C GLN A 205 27.14 3.67 4.78
N ASP A 206 27.90 4.60 4.24
CA ASP A 206 27.51 5.93 3.78
C ASP A 206 27.25 5.98 2.26
N ARG A 207 27.14 4.83 1.61
CA ARG A 207 27.13 4.65 0.16
C ARG A 207 25.77 4.39 -0.44
N LEU A 208 24.99 3.52 0.19
CA LEU A 208 23.70 3.08 -0.31
C LEU A 208 22.61 3.22 0.77
N VAL A 209 21.43 3.65 0.38
CA VAL A 209 20.22 3.60 1.21
C VAL A 209 19.03 3.20 0.34
N ILE A 210 18.11 2.41 0.88
CA ILE A 210 16.83 2.06 0.26
C ILE A 210 15.67 2.67 1.04
N PHE A 211 14.59 3.02 0.35
CA PHE A 211 13.37 3.55 0.95
C PHE A 211 12.15 3.26 0.06
N GLY A 212 10.94 3.52 0.56
CA GLY A 212 9.71 3.15 -0.12
C GLY A 212 9.58 1.63 -0.33
N ASP A 213 8.97 1.22 -1.43
CA ASP A 213 8.72 -0.19 -1.73
C ASP A 213 10.01 -1.03 -1.85
N SER A 214 11.17 -0.43 -2.09
CA SER A 214 12.46 -1.14 -2.06
C SER A 214 12.78 -1.64 -0.67
N ALA A 215 12.41 -0.90 0.36
CA ALA A 215 12.69 -1.20 1.76
C ALA A 215 11.55 -1.93 2.46
N HIS A 216 10.29 -1.54 2.19
CA HIS A 216 9.12 -1.99 2.93
C HIS A 216 7.85 -2.04 2.08
N ALA A 217 7.89 -2.69 0.92
CA ALA A 217 6.68 -2.94 0.14
C ALA A 217 5.61 -3.63 1.00
N ILE A 218 4.39 -3.11 0.97
CA ILE A 218 3.26 -3.60 1.75
C ILE A 218 2.07 -3.94 0.87
N VAL A 219 1.20 -4.82 1.35
CA VAL A 219 -0.08 -5.10 0.70
C VAL A 219 -1.01 -3.86 0.77
N PRO A 220 -1.84 -3.60 -0.27
CA PRO A 220 -2.50 -2.30 -0.45
C PRO A 220 -3.71 -2.03 0.45
N PHE A 221 -4.07 -2.95 1.32
CA PHE A 221 -5.35 -2.95 2.04
C PHE A 221 -5.51 -1.84 3.08
N PHE A 222 -4.43 -1.22 3.50
CA PHE A 222 -4.47 -0.02 4.35
C PHE A 222 -4.36 1.29 3.56
N GLY A 223 -4.01 1.23 2.26
CA GLY A 223 -3.79 2.40 1.42
C GLY A 223 -2.58 3.24 1.82
N GLN A 224 -1.59 2.66 2.51
CA GLN A 224 -0.49 3.42 3.13
C GLN A 224 0.87 3.31 2.41
N GLY A 225 1.02 2.49 1.36
CA GLY A 225 2.32 2.30 0.70
C GLY A 225 2.91 3.62 0.19
N MET A 226 2.13 4.43 -0.52
CA MET A 226 2.55 5.74 -1.00
C MET A 226 2.84 6.72 0.15
N ASN A 227 1.97 6.76 1.16
CA ASN A 227 2.14 7.64 2.32
C ASN A 227 3.41 7.30 3.11
N ALA A 228 3.68 6.02 3.34
CA ALA A 228 4.90 5.56 3.99
C ALA A 228 6.15 5.95 3.19
N SER A 229 6.12 5.79 1.86
CA SER A 229 7.23 6.18 0.98
C SER A 229 7.48 7.69 0.98
N PHE A 230 6.45 8.52 1.01
CA PHE A 230 6.61 9.97 1.15
C PHE A 230 7.08 10.39 2.54
N GLN A 231 6.68 9.66 3.58
CA GLN A 231 7.22 9.87 4.93
C GLN A 231 8.72 9.58 4.98
N ASP A 232 9.19 8.53 4.29
CA ASP A 232 10.62 8.25 4.15
C ASP A 232 11.37 9.44 3.56
N CYS A 233 10.86 10.04 2.47
CA CYS A 233 11.46 11.23 1.86
C CYS A 233 11.51 12.40 2.85
N THR A 234 10.44 12.63 3.60
CA THR A 234 10.38 13.71 4.61
C THR A 234 11.41 13.52 5.71
N VAL A 235 11.58 12.29 6.19
CA VAL A 235 12.54 11.99 7.25
C VAL A 235 13.96 12.03 6.72
N LEU A 236 14.23 11.51 5.51
CA LEU A 236 15.54 11.64 4.87
C LEU A 236 15.94 13.10 4.72
N ASP A 237 15.07 13.97 4.19
CA ASP A 237 15.35 15.42 4.07
C ASP A 237 15.66 16.05 5.42
N SER A 238 14.87 15.74 6.44
CA SER A 238 15.10 16.22 7.82
C SER A 238 16.45 15.79 8.38
N LEU A 239 16.86 14.54 8.15
CA LEU A 239 18.15 14.02 8.60
C LEU A 239 19.32 14.61 7.82
N ILE A 240 19.18 14.81 6.50
CA ILE A 240 20.18 15.46 5.65
C ILE A 240 20.46 16.88 6.19
N ARG A 241 19.41 17.65 6.47
CA ARG A 241 19.53 18.99 7.06
C ARG A 241 20.15 18.95 8.45
N ARG A 242 19.69 18.02 9.30
CA ARG A 242 20.17 17.89 10.69
C ARG A 242 21.65 17.56 10.79
N PHE A 243 22.16 16.73 9.90
CA PHE A 243 23.55 16.26 9.89
C PHE A 243 24.41 16.94 8.82
N ASP A 244 23.92 18.03 8.21
CA ASP A 244 24.63 18.80 7.17
C ASP A 244 25.19 17.91 6.05
N GLY A 245 24.40 16.94 5.60
CA GLY A 245 24.79 16.00 4.54
C GLY A 245 25.87 14.98 4.92
N ASP A 246 26.15 14.79 6.20
CA ASP A 246 27.03 13.70 6.67
C ASP A 246 26.34 12.34 6.50
N TRP A 247 26.54 11.71 5.34
CA TRP A 247 25.90 10.46 4.96
C TRP A 247 26.21 9.31 5.91
N ALA A 248 27.39 9.34 6.56
CA ALA A 248 27.76 8.34 7.57
C ALA A 248 26.88 8.40 8.83
N LYS A 249 26.18 9.52 9.04
CA LYS A 249 25.19 9.69 10.10
C LYS A 249 23.75 9.57 9.58
N VAL A 250 23.48 10.13 8.38
CA VAL A 250 22.14 10.17 7.79
C VAL A 250 21.60 8.75 7.54
N PHE A 251 22.33 7.93 6.81
CA PHE A 251 21.84 6.61 6.39
C PHE A 251 21.62 5.64 7.56
N PRO A 252 22.57 5.49 8.52
CA PRO A 252 22.30 4.67 9.70
C PRO A 252 21.13 5.16 10.53
N LYS A 253 21.00 6.46 10.74
CA LYS A 253 19.89 7.02 11.54
C LYS A 253 18.55 6.86 10.86
N PHE A 254 18.48 7.02 9.55
CA PHE A 254 17.27 6.73 8.77
C PHE A 254 16.87 5.25 8.92
N SER A 255 17.80 4.34 8.73
CA SER A 255 17.56 2.90 8.88
C SER A 255 17.06 2.54 10.29
N GLU A 256 17.70 3.09 11.34
CA GLU A 256 17.27 2.89 12.74
C GLU A 256 15.81 3.30 12.99
N ILE A 257 15.40 4.44 12.44
CA ILE A 257 14.04 4.98 12.62
C ILE A 257 13.02 4.18 11.80
N HIS A 258 13.35 3.86 10.53
CA HIS A 258 12.35 3.38 9.58
C HIS A 258 12.20 1.87 9.50
N VAL A 259 13.16 1.06 9.90
CA VAL A 259 13.02 -0.40 9.93
C VAL A 259 11.82 -0.82 10.77
N GLN A 260 11.72 -0.32 11.99
CA GLN A 260 10.59 -0.65 12.88
C GLN A 260 9.25 -0.11 12.37
N ASN A 261 9.23 1.05 11.71
CA ASN A 261 8.03 1.61 11.09
C ASN A 261 7.58 0.77 9.88
N GLY A 262 8.52 0.36 9.01
CA GLY A 262 8.24 -0.51 7.88
C GLY A 262 7.66 -1.86 8.30
N HIS A 263 8.24 -2.49 9.32
CA HIS A 263 7.71 -3.74 9.88
C HIS A 263 6.30 -3.56 10.48
N ALA A 264 6.07 -2.48 11.20
CA ALA A 264 4.79 -2.19 11.84
C ALA A 264 3.68 -1.97 10.81
N ILE A 265 3.90 -1.12 9.79
CA ILE A 265 2.88 -0.88 8.77
C ILE A 265 2.64 -2.11 7.91
N ALA A 266 3.66 -2.93 7.64
CA ALA A 266 3.52 -4.19 6.93
C ALA A 266 2.61 -5.17 7.69
N ASN A 267 2.81 -5.32 8.99
CA ASN A 267 1.98 -6.16 9.84
C ASN A 267 0.54 -5.63 9.92
N MET A 268 0.35 -4.32 10.14
CA MET A 268 -0.98 -3.71 10.19
C MET A 268 -1.72 -3.86 8.86
N ALA A 269 -1.04 -3.77 7.73
CA ALA A 269 -1.66 -3.95 6.41
C ALA A 269 -2.15 -5.39 6.20
N LEU A 270 -1.40 -6.39 6.68
CA LEU A 270 -1.83 -7.80 6.64
C LEU A 270 -3.02 -8.07 7.57
N GLU A 271 -3.00 -7.52 8.79
CA GLU A 271 -4.12 -7.62 9.73
C GLU A 271 -5.38 -6.98 9.14
N ASN A 272 -5.25 -5.80 8.53
CA ASN A 272 -6.36 -5.12 7.89
C ASN A 272 -6.92 -5.89 6.69
N TYR A 273 -6.07 -6.61 5.95
CA TYR A 273 -6.52 -7.51 4.88
C TYR A 273 -7.46 -8.59 5.41
N ILE A 274 -7.06 -9.28 6.48
CA ILE A 274 -7.87 -10.32 7.11
C ILE A 274 -9.19 -9.73 7.62
N GLU A 275 -9.14 -8.55 8.21
CA GLU A 275 -10.30 -7.84 8.72
C GLU A 275 -11.27 -7.46 7.59
N MET A 276 -10.80 -6.90 6.49
CA MET A 276 -11.62 -6.52 5.33
C MET A 276 -12.23 -7.74 4.63
N ARG A 277 -11.46 -8.83 4.52
CA ARG A 277 -11.87 -10.04 3.84
C ARG A 277 -12.95 -10.82 4.63
N ASP A 278 -12.69 -11.04 5.91
CA ASP A 278 -13.44 -12.01 6.72
C ASP A 278 -14.44 -11.36 7.69
N SER A 279 -14.19 -10.13 8.13
CA SER A 279 -14.83 -9.58 9.33
C SER A 279 -15.82 -8.45 9.09
N VAL A 280 -15.78 -7.75 7.95
CA VAL A 280 -16.60 -6.54 7.69
C VAL A 280 -18.11 -6.79 7.82
N ASN A 281 -18.57 -8.02 7.57
CA ASN A 281 -19.97 -8.42 7.70
C ASN A 281 -20.30 -9.07 9.06
N ASN A 282 -19.32 -9.32 9.91
CA ASN A 282 -19.49 -9.99 11.20
C ASN A 282 -20.08 -9.00 12.23
N ASP A 283 -21.10 -9.44 12.99
CA ASP A 283 -21.74 -8.61 14.02
C ASP A 283 -20.80 -8.24 15.17
N TYR A 284 -19.83 -9.10 15.49
CA TYR A 284 -18.80 -8.79 16.48
C TYR A 284 -17.92 -7.63 16.02
N PHE A 285 -17.49 -7.63 14.76
CA PHE A 285 -16.74 -6.52 14.17
C PHE A 285 -17.51 -5.19 14.25
N LYS A 286 -18.80 -5.22 13.90
CA LYS A 286 -19.66 -4.02 13.96
C LYS A 286 -19.83 -3.50 15.41
N LYS A 287 -19.96 -4.42 16.39
CA LYS A 287 -20.00 -4.07 17.81
C LYS A 287 -18.70 -3.44 18.27
N ARG A 288 -17.57 -4.06 17.92
CA ARG A 288 -16.22 -3.54 18.22
C ARG A 288 -16.04 -2.13 17.66
N ARG A 289 -16.34 -1.92 16.38
CA ARG A 289 -16.20 -0.61 15.72
C ARG A 289 -17.05 0.48 16.38
N ARG A 290 -18.27 0.15 16.77
CA ARG A 290 -19.13 1.08 17.52
C ARG A 290 -18.53 1.44 18.87
N LEU A 291 -18.03 0.46 19.60
CA LEU A 291 -17.37 0.69 20.88
C LEU A 291 -16.10 1.53 20.74
N GLU A 292 -15.26 1.26 19.73
CA GLU A 292 -14.08 2.09 19.45
C GLU A 292 -14.44 3.55 19.22
N PHE A 293 -15.49 3.83 18.45
CA PHE A 293 -15.98 5.20 18.22
C PHE A 293 -16.58 5.82 19.48
N GLN A 294 -17.27 5.05 20.31
CA GLN A 294 -17.77 5.52 21.59
C GLN A 294 -16.62 5.88 22.52
N LEU A 295 -15.59 5.04 22.64
CA LEU A 295 -14.41 5.29 23.45
C LEU A 295 -13.61 6.50 22.97
N GLU A 296 -13.50 6.73 21.66
CA GLU A 296 -12.85 7.91 21.10
C GLU A 296 -13.55 9.20 21.53
N ASN A 297 -14.90 9.21 21.55
CA ASN A 297 -15.70 10.35 22.00
C ASN A 297 -15.60 10.59 23.51
N GLU A 298 -15.60 9.51 24.31
CA GLU A 298 -15.54 9.59 25.78
C GLU A 298 -14.12 9.95 26.26
N PHE A 299 -13.10 9.40 25.62
CA PHE A 299 -11.68 9.53 26.04
C PHE A 299 -10.87 10.29 24.98
N ARG A 300 -11.32 11.47 24.60
CA ARG A 300 -10.69 12.32 23.57
C ARG A 300 -9.19 12.48 23.78
N GLY A 301 -8.41 12.19 22.72
CA GLY A 301 -6.94 12.25 22.73
C GLY A 301 -6.24 11.08 23.45
N ARG A 302 -6.95 10.32 24.30
CA ARG A 302 -6.43 9.15 24.98
C ARG A 302 -6.70 7.86 24.21
N PHE A 303 -7.93 7.68 23.75
CA PHE A 303 -8.31 6.59 22.86
C PHE A 303 -8.50 7.12 21.45
N ILE A 304 -7.77 6.57 20.49
CA ILE A 304 -7.91 6.85 19.06
C ILE A 304 -7.93 5.49 18.36
N PRO A 305 -8.98 5.14 17.59
CA PRO A 305 -9.02 3.88 16.86
C PRO A 305 -7.78 3.68 16.00
N ARG A 306 -7.27 2.44 15.92
CA ARG A 306 -6.03 2.14 15.18
C ARG A 306 -6.08 2.64 13.73
N TYR A 307 -7.21 2.44 13.05
CA TYR A 307 -7.39 2.94 11.69
C TYR A 307 -7.24 4.47 11.61
N SER A 308 -7.83 5.20 12.55
CA SER A 308 -7.73 6.66 12.62
C SER A 308 -6.30 7.11 12.92
N MET A 309 -5.59 6.42 13.82
CA MET A 309 -4.16 6.71 14.09
C MET A 309 -3.30 6.58 12.83
N VAL A 310 -3.52 5.53 12.02
CA VAL A 310 -2.77 5.31 10.77
C VAL A 310 -3.13 6.31 9.68
N SER A 311 -4.42 6.59 9.50
CA SER A 311 -4.92 7.30 8.32
C SER A 311 -5.01 8.82 8.49
N PHE A 312 -5.20 9.32 9.73
CA PHE A 312 -5.50 10.72 10.00
C PHE A 312 -4.55 11.40 10.98
N HIS A 313 -3.52 10.68 11.45
CA HIS A 313 -2.52 11.21 12.38
C HIS A 313 -1.09 10.96 11.87
N THR A 314 -0.14 11.74 12.38
CA THR A 314 1.30 11.61 12.07
C THR A 314 2.07 10.82 13.14
N ILE A 315 1.38 9.90 13.83
CA ILE A 315 2.00 9.03 14.83
C ILE A 315 2.89 7.99 14.11
N PRO A 316 4.13 7.74 14.55
CA PRO A 316 4.98 6.71 13.97
C PRO A 316 4.29 5.33 13.94
N TYR A 317 4.42 4.60 12.84
CA TYR A 317 3.70 3.33 12.66
C TYR A 317 4.01 2.29 13.74
N HIS A 318 5.23 2.24 14.26
CA HIS A 318 5.59 1.33 15.35
C HIS A 318 4.85 1.65 16.66
N GLU A 319 4.66 2.94 16.95
CA GLU A 319 3.86 3.38 18.10
C GLU A 319 2.38 3.05 17.91
N VAL A 320 1.85 3.28 16.69
CA VAL A 320 0.47 2.93 16.33
C VAL A 320 0.23 1.43 16.48
N PHE A 321 1.18 0.60 16.02
CA PHE A 321 1.08 -0.86 16.12
C PHE A 321 1.03 -1.31 17.58
N HIS A 322 1.95 -0.81 18.41
CA HIS A 322 1.99 -1.14 19.83
C HIS A 322 0.74 -0.66 20.57
N ARG A 323 0.38 0.61 20.42
CA ARG A 323 -0.80 1.21 21.05
C ARG A 323 -2.10 0.55 20.58
N GLY A 324 -2.23 0.30 19.28
CA GLY A 324 -3.39 -0.38 18.69
C GLY A 324 -3.58 -1.81 19.18
N SER A 325 -2.48 -2.54 19.43
CA SER A 325 -2.53 -3.89 19.99
C SER A 325 -3.06 -3.91 21.44
N ILE A 326 -2.61 -2.96 22.27
CA ILE A 326 -3.13 -2.79 23.63
C ILE A 326 -4.62 -2.43 23.62
N GLN A 327 -5.01 -1.44 22.79
CA GLN A 327 -6.40 -1.01 22.66
C GLN A 327 -7.30 -2.15 22.18
N LEU A 328 -6.87 -2.92 21.20
CA LEU A 328 -7.63 -4.06 20.69
C LEU A 328 -7.86 -5.11 21.77
N LYS A 329 -6.84 -5.41 22.58
CA LYS A 329 -6.99 -6.32 23.74
C LYS A 329 -8.02 -5.80 24.73
N LEU A 330 -7.92 -4.54 25.15
CA LEU A 330 -8.87 -3.92 26.09
C LEU A 330 -10.30 -3.94 25.56
N VAL A 331 -10.50 -3.62 24.30
CA VAL A 331 -11.83 -3.64 23.65
C VAL A 331 -12.40 -5.06 23.61
N ASN A 332 -11.58 -6.05 23.30
CA ASN A 332 -12.01 -7.46 23.29
C ASN A 332 -12.35 -7.96 24.71
N ASP A 333 -11.52 -7.62 25.71
CA ASP A 333 -11.76 -7.99 27.10
C ASP A 333 -13.04 -7.35 27.65
N TYR A 334 -13.34 -6.10 27.26
CA TYR A 334 -14.60 -5.45 27.59
C TYR A 334 -15.81 -6.10 26.90
N LEU A 335 -15.73 -6.40 25.62
CA LEU A 335 -16.80 -7.04 24.85
C LEU A 335 -17.12 -8.46 25.31
N SER A 336 -16.11 -9.17 25.85
CA SER A 336 -16.27 -10.51 26.44
C SER A 336 -16.78 -10.47 27.90
N GLY A 337 -16.85 -9.29 28.52
CA GLY A 337 -17.22 -9.12 29.93
C GLY A 337 -16.10 -9.46 30.90
N SER A 338 -14.85 -9.62 30.43
CA SER A 338 -13.70 -9.91 31.28
C SER A 338 -13.23 -8.70 32.09
N ILE A 339 -13.56 -7.49 31.64
CA ILE A 339 -13.31 -6.23 32.33
C ILE A 339 -14.54 -5.33 32.25
N THR A 340 -14.68 -4.40 33.19
CA THR A 340 -15.66 -3.31 33.15
C THR A 340 -15.02 -2.01 32.70
N LYS A 341 -15.85 -1.07 32.26
CA LYS A 341 -15.45 0.27 31.79
C LYS A 341 -14.83 1.11 32.91
#